data_f03ae1ac2ae581cc63fbcd42221fe615
#
_entry.id   f03ae1ac2ae581cc63fbcd42221fe615
#
_cell.length_a   1.000
_cell.length_b   1.000
_cell.length_c   1.000
_cell.angle_alpha   90.00
_cell.angle_beta   90.00
_cell.angle_gamma   90.00
#
_symmetry.space_group_name_H-M   'P 1'
#
loop_
_entity.id
_entity.type
_entity.pdbx_description
1 polymer ?
#
loop_
_entity_poly.entity_id
_entity_poly.type
_entity_poly.pdbx_seq_one_letter_code
_entity_poly.pdbx_strand_id
1 'polypeptide(L)'
;RDAGRAVRAPNRTLAVADHNVPTTDRSAGIADEESRIQVEALAKNAADFGVPYFAMNDIRQGIVHVIGPEQGFTQPGMTIVCGDSHTATHGAFGALAFGIGTSEVEHVLATQTLIQKPAKNMRITVDGDLAPGVTAKDVILAIIGKIGTAGGTGHAVSYTHLRAHETHEH
;
A
#
# COMPACT_ATOMS: atom_id res chain seq x y z
N ARG A 1 21.32 -8.68 -4.60
CA ARG A 1 22.39 -9.07 -5.54
C ARG A 1 23.72 -9.13 -4.84
N ASP A 2 24.20 -8.06 -4.29
CA ASP A 2 25.54 -7.94 -3.70
C ASP A 2 25.78 -8.96 -2.58
N ALA A 3 24.74 -9.28 -1.82
CA ALA A 3 24.77 -10.32 -0.79
C ALA A 3 24.55 -11.75 -1.32
N GLY A 4 24.49 -11.96 -2.64
CA GLY A 4 24.23 -13.27 -3.26
C GLY A 4 22.87 -13.88 -2.95
N ARG A 5 21.89 -13.07 -2.52
CA ARG A 5 20.56 -13.55 -2.14
C ARG A 5 19.58 -13.41 -3.31
N ALA A 6 18.64 -14.35 -3.40
CA ALA A 6 17.52 -14.32 -4.33
C ALA A 6 16.23 -13.88 -3.61
N VAL A 7 15.21 -13.51 -4.39
CA VAL A 7 13.84 -13.32 -3.86
C VAL A 7 13.27 -14.69 -3.52
N ARG A 8 12.94 -14.90 -2.25
CA ARG A 8 12.51 -16.20 -1.71
C ARG A 8 11.14 -16.64 -2.22
N ALA A 9 10.22 -15.70 -2.43
CA ALA A 9 8.85 -15.98 -2.84
C ALA A 9 8.38 -14.98 -3.93
N PRO A 10 8.87 -15.11 -5.18
CA PRO A 10 8.48 -14.21 -6.26
C PRO A 10 6.97 -14.18 -6.51
N ASN A 11 6.29 -15.31 -6.32
CA ASN A 11 4.83 -15.44 -6.47
C ASN A 11 4.00 -14.77 -5.36
N ARG A 12 4.65 -14.30 -4.29
CA ARG A 12 4.05 -13.50 -3.22
C ARG A 12 4.51 -12.03 -3.26
N THR A 13 5.16 -11.65 -4.33
CA THR A 13 5.72 -10.31 -4.52
C THR A 13 5.14 -9.73 -5.79
N LEU A 14 4.73 -8.47 -5.74
CA LEU A 14 4.32 -7.69 -6.90
C LEU A 14 5.18 -6.44 -6.97
N ALA A 15 5.74 -6.16 -8.13
CA ALA A 15 6.40 -4.91 -8.43
C ALA A 15 5.52 -4.07 -9.37
N VAL A 16 5.43 -2.78 -9.10
CA VAL A 16 4.61 -1.84 -9.88
C VAL A 16 5.40 -0.56 -10.11
N ALA A 17 5.39 -0.06 -11.33
CA ALA A 17 5.92 1.27 -11.65
C ALA A 17 4.83 2.33 -11.37
N ASP A 18 4.59 2.67 -10.10
CA ASP A 18 3.57 3.63 -9.70
C ASP A 18 4.14 4.99 -9.26
N HIS A 19 5.42 5.04 -8.94
CA HIS A 19 6.17 6.26 -8.67
C HIS A 19 7.12 6.58 -9.83
N ASN A 20 7.48 7.86 -9.96
CA ASN A 20 8.44 8.33 -10.97
C ASN A 20 8.00 8.08 -12.43
N VAL A 21 6.72 7.98 -12.65
CA VAL A 21 6.12 7.82 -13.98
C VAL A 21 5.27 9.03 -14.35
N PRO A 22 5.21 9.43 -15.63
CA PRO A 22 4.36 10.54 -16.06
C PRO A 22 2.88 10.27 -15.75
N THR A 23 2.18 11.30 -15.32
CA THR A 23 0.72 11.29 -15.12
C THR A 23 -0.05 11.79 -16.35
N THR A 24 0.67 12.23 -17.37
CA THR A 24 0.15 12.72 -18.65
C THR A 24 0.43 11.70 -19.77
N ASP A 25 0.79 12.17 -20.95
CA ASP A 25 1.16 11.30 -22.06
C ASP A 25 2.44 10.51 -21.75
N ARG A 26 2.32 9.18 -21.79
CA ARG A 26 3.41 8.23 -21.51
C ARG A 26 4.15 7.77 -22.77
N SER A 27 3.69 8.18 -23.95
CA SER A 27 4.29 7.76 -25.22
C SER A 27 5.74 8.25 -25.40
N ALA A 28 6.06 9.40 -24.80
CA ALA A 28 7.40 9.97 -24.80
C ALA A 28 8.34 9.35 -23.74
N GLY A 29 7.85 8.43 -22.93
CA GLY A 29 8.61 7.85 -21.82
C GLY A 29 8.80 8.79 -20.63
N ILE A 30 9.84 8.56 -19.85
CA ILE A 30 10.17 9.33 -18.63
C ILE A 30 11.29 10.30 -18.98
N ALA A 31 10.97 11.59 -18.96
CA ALA A 31 11.92 12.64 -19.33
C ALA A 31 12.99 12.90 -18.26
N ASP A 32 12.62 12.79 -16.98
CA ASP A 32 13.55 12.94 -15.87
C ASP A 32 14.47 11.71 -15.79
N GLU A 33 15.79 11.96 -15.84
CA GLU A 33 16.79 10.89 -15.90
C GLU A 33 16.82 10.05 -14.63
N GLU A 34 16.73 10.66 -13.45
CA GLU A 34 16.77 9.92 -12.19
C GLU A 34 15.53 9.02 -12.04
N SER A 35 14.36 9.52 -12.37
CA SER A 35 13.11 8.77 -12.39
C SER A 35 13.18 7.60 -13.37
N ARG A 36 13.72 7.84 -14.57
CA ARG A 36 13.89 6.80 -15.59
C ARG A 36 14.80 5.68 -15.11
N ILE A 37 15.96 6.01 -14.54
CA ILE A 37 16.92 5.03 -14.01
C ILE A 37 16.27 4.16 -12.93
N GLN A 38 15.47 4.76 -12.03
CA GLN A 38 14.79 4.03 -10.97
C GLN A 38 13.74 3.05 -11.51
N VAL A 39 12.93 3.47 -12.48
CA VAL A 39 11.90 2.62 -13.09
C VAL A 39 12.53 1.50 -13.92
N GLU A 40 13.58 1.79 -14.68
CA GLU A 40 14.35 0.78 -15.43
C GLU A 40 15.03 -0.24 -14.49
N ALA A 41 15.59 0.23 -13.38
CA ALA A 41 16.18 -0.64 -12.36
C ALA A 41 15.15 -1.57 -11.72
N LEU A 42 13.94 -1.05 -11.43
CA LEU A 42 12.83 -1.86 -10.91
C LEU A 42 12.42 -2.94 -11.92
N ALA A 43 12.24 -2.56 -13.18
CA ALA A 43 11.88 -3.49 -14.25
C ALA A 43 12.94 -4.61 -14.42
N LYS A 44 14.22 -4.20 -14.45
CA LYS A 44 15.34 -5.16 -14.53
C LYS A 44 15.39 -6.09 -13.33
N ASN A 45 15.22 -5.57 -12.13
CA ASN A 45 15.25 -6.37 -10.91
C ASN A 45 14.07 -7.36 -10.87
N ALA A 46 12.88 -6.92 -11.25
CA ALA A 46 11.72 -7.81 -11.32
C ALA A 46 11.94 -8.96 -12.30
N ALA A 47 12.49 -8.68 -13.48
CA ALA A 47 12.83 -9.70 -14.48
C ALA A 47 13.90 -10.68 -13.99
N ASP A 48 14.99 -10.16 -13.40
CA ASP A 48 16.10 -10.98 -12.93
C ASP A 48 15.72 -11.95 -11.80
N PHE A 49 14.71 -11.57 -10.99
CA PHE A 49 14.26 -12.40 -9.86
C PHE A 49 12.92 -13.10 -10.10
N GLY A 50 12.35 -12.99 -11.31
CA GLY A 50 11.09 -13.62 -11.66
C GLY A 50 9.87 -13.07 -10.88
N VAL A 51 9.92 -11.81 -10.47
CA VAL A 51 8.84 -11.13 -9.76
C VAL A 51 7.83 -10.60 -10.78
N PRO A 52 6.51 -10.84 -10.62
CA PRO A 52 5.49 -10.19 -11.41
C PRO A 52 5.64 -8.66 -11.37
N TYR A 53 5.57 -8.03 -12.55
CA TYR A 53 5.80 -6.60 -12.68
C TYR A 53 4.74 -5.94 -13.57
N PHE A 54 4.13 -4.88 -13.06
CA PHE A 54 3.26 -4.01 -13.85
C PHE A 54 4.03 -2.76 -14.27
N ALA A 55 4.45 -2.78 -15.51
CA ALA A 55 5.18 -1.68 -16.13
C ALA A 55 4.30 -0.43 -16.29
N MET A 56 4.93 0.71 -16.52
CA MET A 56 4.26 2.01 -16.74
C MET A 56 3.11 1.97 -17.75
N ASN A 57 3.24 1.14 -18.80
CA ASN A 57 2.25 1.01 -19.87
C ASN A 57 1.37 -0.26 -19.75
N ASP A 58 1.46 -1.02 -18.66
CA ASP A 58 0.58 -2.15 -18.39
C ASP A 58 -0.82 -1.62 -18.05
N ILE A 59 -1.87 -2.20 -18.64
CA ILE A 59 -3.26 -1.81 -18.36
C ILE A 59 -3.65 -1.96 -16.89
N ARG A 60 -2.95 -2.81 -16.15
CA ARG A 60 -3.16 -3.08 -14.73
C ARG A 60 -2.37 -2.14 -13.81
N GLN A 61 -1.50 -1.31 -14.40
CA GLN A 61 -0.66 -0.40 -13.64
C GLN A 61 -1.50 0.71 -13.00
N GLY A 62 -1.16 1.06 -11.78
CA GLY A 62 -1.75 2.14 -11.01
C GLY A 62 -1.11 2.19 -9.64
N ILE A 63 -1.58 3.09 -8.79
CA ILE A 63 -1.10 3.20 -7.41
C ILE A 63 -1.31 1.85 -6.71
N VAL A 64 -0.26 1.30 -6.13
CA VAL A 64 -0.26 -0.06 -5.55
C VAL A 64 -1.36 -0.25 -4.50
N HIS A 65 -1.68 0.80 -3.74
CA HIS A 65 -2.74 0.76 -2.71
C HIS A 65 -4.16 0.76 -3.29
N VAL A 66 -4.32 1.08 -4.56
CA VAL A 66 -5.58 1.02 -5.31
C VAL A 66 -5.67 -0.29 -6.07
N ILE A 67 -4.68 -0.59 -6.90
CA ILE A 67 -4.70 -1.79 -7.74
C ILE A 67 -4.57 -3.08 -6.94
N GLY A 68 -3.92 -3.04 -5.78
CA GLY A 68 -3.80 -4.20 -4.89
C GLY A 68 -5.17 -4.78 -4.52
N PRO A 69 -6.08 -4.00 -3.93
CA PRO A 69 -7.46 -4.44 -3.67
C PRO A 69 -8.26 -4.72 -4.94
N GLU A 70 -8.22 -3.82 -5.93
CA GLU A 70 -9.04 -3.94 -7.14
C GLU A 70 -8.76 -5.21 -7.95
N GLN A 71 -7.51 -5.65 -7.94
CA GLN A 71 -7.09 -6.85 -8.68
C GLN A 71 -6.95 -8.10 -7.79
N GLY A 72 -7.38 -8.03 -6.54
CA GLY A 72 -7.43 -9.15 -5.61
C GLY A 72 -6.08 -9.56 -5.00
N PHE A 73 -5.04 -8.72 -5.11
CA PHE A 73 -3.77 -8.95 -4.40
C PHE A 73 -3.88 -8.65 -2.91
N THR A 74 -4.78 -7.73 -2.53
CA THR A 74 -5.07 -7.41 -1.13
C THR A 74 -6.36 -8.12 -0.72
N GLN A 75 -6.27 -8.96 0.30
CA GLN A 75 -7.42 -9.70 0.81
C GLN A 75 -7.42 -9.68 2.35
N PRO A 76 -8.59 -9.86 2.99
CA PRO A 76 -8.69 -9.95 4.44
C PRO A 76 -7.80 -11.06 5.00
N GLY A 77 -7.16 -10.79 6.14
CA GLY A 77 -6.28 -11.73 6.82
C GLY A 77 -4.86 -11.83 6.26
N MET A 78 -4.54 -11.14 5.16
CA MET A 78 -3.18 -11.10 4.64
C MET A 78 -2.28 -10.17 5.47
N THR A 79 -0.98 -10.48 5.48
CA THR A 79 0.05 -9.54 5.92
C THR A 79 0.72 -8.95 4.68
N ILE A 80 0.73 -7.62 4.58
CA ILE A 80 1.26 -6.89 3.41
C ILE A 80 2.28 -5.87 3.90
N VAL A 81 3.46 -5.90 3.30
CA VAL A 81 4.50 -4.89 3.51
C VAL A 81 4.97 -4.33 2.17
N CYS A 82 5.30 -3.07 2.15
CA CYS A 82 5.73 -2.37 0.94
C CYS A 82 6.69 -1.24 1.32
N GLY A 83 7.56 -0.85 0.42
CA GLY A 83 8.47 0.28 0.58
C GLY A 83 7.78 1.65 0.51
N ASP A 84 6.46 1.70 0.57
CA ASP A 84 5.66 2.93 0.52
C ASP A 84 5.03 3.26 1.88
N SER A 85 5.05 4.54 2.25
CA SER A 85 4.56 5.04 3.55
C SER A 85 3.05 4.89 3.74
N HIS A 86 2.27 4.76 2.65
CA HIS A 86 0.81 4.66 2.69
C HIS A 86 0.29 3.21 2.69
N THR A 87 1.16 2.23 2.88
CA THR A 87 0.82 0.80 2.86
C THR A 87 -0.26 0.42 3.88
N ALA A 88 -0.36 1.14 5.00
CA ALA A 88 -1.41 0.93 5.99
C ALA A 88 -2.84 1.06 5.41
N THR A 89 -3.00 1.70 4.24
CA THR A 89 -4.29 1.80 3.51
C THR A 89 -4.91 0.43 3.24
N HIS A 90 -4.10 -0.61 3.02
CA HIS A 90 -4.60 -1.98 2.83
C HIS A 90 -5.32 -2.55 4.06
N GLY A 91 -5.13 -1.93 5.23
CA GLY A 91 -5.86 -2.26 6.45
C GLY A 91 -7.37 -2.05 6.35
N ALA A 92 -7.83 -1.13 5.49
CA ALA A 92 -9.25 -0.91 5.19
C ALA A 92 -9.91 -2.15 4.57
N PHE A 93 -9.15 -3.05 3.98
CA PHE A 93 -9.58 -4.31 3.39
C PHE A 93 -9.30 -5.53 4.31
N GLY A 94 -9.07 -5.29 5.59
CA GLY A 94 -8.83 -6.34 6.57
C GLY A 94 -7.45 -7.00 6.52
N ALA A 95 -6.47 -6.37 5.87
CA ALA A 95 -5.09 -6.83 5.87
C ALA A 95 -4.30 -6.21 7.04
N LEU A 96 -3.34 -6.94 7.59
CA LEU A 96 -2.31 -6.34 8.44
C LEU A 96 -1.23 -5.75 7.53
N ALA A 97 -1.22 -4.42 7.40
CA ALA A 97 -0.39 -3.77 6.40
C ALA A 97 0.37 -2.57 6.96
N PHE A 98 1.65 -2.44 6.58
CA PHE A 98 2.49 -1.32 6.97
C PHE A 98 3.66 -1.10 6.01
N GLY A 99 4.08 0.17 5.91
CA GLY A 99 5.25 0.57 5.17
C GLY A 99 6.54 0.18 5.89
N ILE A 100 7.56 -0.19 5.12
CA ILE A 100 8.88 -0.58 5.63
C ILE A 100 9.99 0.13 4.87
N GLY A 101 11.14 0.29 5.49
CA GLY A 101 12.30 0.90 4.86
C GLY A 101 12.95 0.00 3.80
N THR A 102 13.80 0.58 2.95
CA THR A 102 14.46 -0.13 1.83
C THR A 102 15.28 -1.34 2.29
N SER A 103 15.99 -1.23 3.40
CA SER A 103 16.76 -2.35 3.97
C SER A 103 15.85 -3.48 4.50
N GLU A 104 14.67 -3.12 5.02
CA GLU A 104 13.68 -4.10 5.44
C GLU A 104 13.02 -4.77 4.23
N VAL A 105 12.80 -4.04 3.12
CA VAL A 105 12.34 -4.62 1.86
C VAL A 105 13.31 -5.69 1.39
N GLU A 106 14.62 -5.40 1.37
CA GLU A 106 15.64 -6.39 1.03
C GLU A 106 15.55 -7.63 1.93
N HIS A 107 15.44 -7.41 3.24
CA HIS A 107 15.32 -8.50 4.22
C HIS A 107 14.07 -9.37 3.97
N VAL A 108 12.92 -8.75 3.77
CA VAL A 108 11.65 -9.45 3.52
C VAL A 108 11.70 -10.21 2.19
N LEU A 109 12.24 -9.61 1.14
CA LEU A 109 12.39 -10.31 -0.14
C LEU A 109 13.25 -11.56 -0.01
N ALA A 110 14.32 -11.50 0.78
CA ALA A 110 15.24 -12.60 0.98
C ALA A 110 14.73 -13.68 1.96
N THR A 111 13.96 -13.30 2.98
CA THR A 111 13.63 -14.18 4.12
C THR A 111 12.14 -14.44 4.29
N GLN A 112 11.27 -13.57 3.80
CA GLN A 112 9.82 -13.54 4.07
C GLN A 112 9.49 -13.33 5.55
N THR A 113 10.38 -12.71 6.28
CA THR A 113 10.22 -12.40 7.71
C THR A 113 10.52 -10.93 7.98
N LEU A 114 9.92 -10.40 9.03
CA LEU A 114 10.17 -9.05 9.52
C LEU A 114 10.03 -9.05 11.04
N ILE A 115 10.96 -8.38 11.72
CA ILE A 115 10.89 -8.19 13.17
C ILE A 115 10.10 -6.93 13.45
N GLN A 116 8.96 -7.08 14.13
CA GLN A 116 8.12 -5.97 14.52
C GLN A 116 7.87 -5.97 16.04
N LYS A 117 7.77 -4.78 16.60
CA LYS A 117 7.26 -4.63 17.97
C LYS A 117 5.75 -4.90 17.96
N PRO A 118 5.20 -5.56 18.99
CA PRO A 118 3.75 -5.71 19.11
C PRO A 118 3.05 -4.35 19.03
N ALA A 119 2.07 -4.25 18.13
CA ALA A 119 1.26 -3.05 18.01
C ALA A 119 0.34 -2.91 19.24
N LYS A 120 0.14 -1.67 19.69
CA LYS A 120 -0.90 -1.36 20.67
C LYS A 120 -2.27 -1.31 19.98
N ASN A 121 -3.31 -1.64 20.69
CA ASN A 121 -4.67 -1.50 20.17
C ASN A 121 -5.17 -0.05 20.32
N MET A 122 -5.77 0.49 19.27
CA MET A 122 -6.46 1.77 19.30
C MET A 122 -7.87 1.59 18.71
N ARG A 123 -8.87 2.10 19.39
CA ARG A 123 -10.23 2.17 18.87
C ARG A 123 -10.59 3.64 18.60
N ILE A 124 -11.07 3.92 17.41
CA ILE A 124 -11.62 5.21 17.03
C ILE A 124 -13.11 5.00 16.76
N THR A 125 -13.96 5.69 17.51
CA THR A 125 -15.42 5.64 17.35
C THR A 125 -15.87 6.93 16.70
N VAL A 126 -16.66 6.81 15.65
CA VAL A 126 -17.30 7.93 14.96
C VAL A 126 -18.79 7.74 15.10
N ASP A 127 -19.44 8.60 15.88
CA ASP A 127 -20.86 8.54 16.18
C ASP A 127 -21.64 9.60 15.41
N GLY A 128 -22.87 9.28 15.03
CA GLY A 128 -23.79 10.18 14.33
C GLY A 128 -23.84 9.94 12.83
N ASP A 129 -24.65 10.77 12.15
CA ASP A 129 -24.83 10.73 10.71
C ASP A 129 -23.93 11.76 10.02
N LEU A 130 -23.51 11.43 8.80
CA LEU A 130 -22.76 12.37 7.96
C LEU A 130 -23.72 13.43 7.41
N ALA A 131 -23.34 14.70 7.52
CA ALA A 131 -24.07 15.78 6.87
C ALA A 131 -24.00 15.62 5.33
N PRO A 132 -24.99 16.13 4.58
CA PRO A 132 -24.94 16.12 3.13
C PRO A 132 -23.64 16.72 2.60
N GLY A 133 -22.95 16.01 1.68
CA GLY A 133 -21.69 16.43 1.09
C GLY A 133 -20.43 16.03 1.86
N VAL A 134 -20.57 15.49 3.08
CA VAL A 134 -19.44 14.94 3.84
C VAL A 134 -19.12 13.52 3.36
N THR A 135 -17.84 13.26 3.10
CA THR A 135 -17.34 11.98 2.58
C THR A 135 -16.49 11.26 3.62
N ALA A 136 -16.15 10.00 3.35
CA ALA A 136 -15.23 9.25 4.20
C ALA A 136 -13.84 9.93 4.31
N LYS A 137 -13.44 10.66 3.28
CA LYS A 137 -12.19 11.45 3.29
C LYS A 137 -12.24 12.58 4.32
N ASP A 138 -13.36 13.25 4.45
CA ASP A 138 -13.53 14.32 5.45
C ASP A 138 -13.46 13.75 6.86
N VAL A 139 -14.04 12.58 7.08
CA VAL A 139 -13.98 11.87 8.38
C VAL A 139 -12.53 11.54 8.74
N ILE A 140 -11.76 10.93 7.83
CA ILE A 140 -10.37 10.57 8.15
C ILE A 140 -9.50 11.81 8.34
N LEU A 141 -9.73 12.88 7.59
CA LEU A 141 -9.01 14.14 7.78
C LEU A 141 -9.36 14.79 9.14
N ALA A 142 -10.61 14.71 9.57
CA ALA A 142 -11.02 15.19 10.90
C ALA A 142 -10.36 14.35 12.02
N ILE A 143 -10.28 13.04 11.86
CA ILE A 143 -9.56 12.15 12.78
C ILE A 143 -8.08 12.54 12.86
N ILE A 144 -7.41 12.69 11.70
CA ILE A 144 -6.01 13.11 11.64
C ILE A 144 -5.81 14.48 12.29
N GLY A 145 -6.72 15.42 12.04
CA GLY A 145 -6.69 16.74 12.67
C GLY A 145 -6.80 16.67 14.20
N LYS A 146 -7.46 15.66 14.73
CA LYS A 146 -7.65 15.49 16.18
C LYS A 146 -6.47 14.76 16.86
N ILE A 147 -5.93 13.71 16.24
CA ILE A 147 -4.89 12.87 16.84
C ILE A 147 -3.48 13.18 16.32
N GLY A 148 -3.38 14.01 15.29
CA GLY A 148 -2.11 14.31 14.59
C GLY A 148 -1.77 13.28 13.51
N THR A 149 -0.87 13.65 12.60
CA THR A 149 -0.43 12.80 11.48
C THR A 149 0.27 11.52 11.92
N ALA A 150 0.90 11.53 13.10
CA ALA A 150 1.57 10.36 13.68
C ALA A 150 0.74 9.68 14.79
N GLY A 151 -0.50 10.09 15.02
CA GLY A 151 -1.32 9.63 16.14
C GLY A 151 -1.58 8.12 16.17
N GLY A 152 -1.62 7.46 15.01
CA GLY A 152 -1.77 6.01 14.88
C GLY A 152 -0.47 5.20 14.89
N THR A 153 0.70 5.85 14.97
CA THR A 153 1.98 5.16 14.90
C THR A 153 2.13 4.14 16.01
N GLY A 154 2.51 2.91 15.65
CA GLY A 154 2.66 1.80 16.59
C GLY A 154 1.36 1.21 17.11
N HIS A 155 0.22 1.54 16.50
CA HIS A 155 -1.09 1.01 16.84
C HIS A 155 -1.71 0.22 15.68
N ALA A 156 -2.43 -0.85 16.05
CA ALA A 156 -3.44 -1.45 15.19
C ALA A 156 -4.76 -0.73 15.47
N VAL A 157 -5.29 -0.03 14.47
CA VAL A 157 -6.44 0.86 14.64
C VAL A 157 -7.71 0.13 14.17
N SER A 158 -8.70 0.03 15.04
CA SER A 158 -10.03 -0.42 14.70
C SER A 158 -10.97 0.78 14.64
N TYR A 159 -11.61 0.99 13.51
CA TYR A 159 -12.65 1.99 13.34
C TYR A 159 -14.01 1.32 13.59
N THR A 160 -14.74 1.81 14.58
CA THR A 160 -16.14 1.42 14.80
C THR A 160 -17.05 2.49 14.21
N HIS A 161 -17.77 2.09 13.27
CA HIS A 161 -18.90 2.55 12.49
C HIS A 161 -19.32 4.02 12.53
N LEU A 162 -19.20 4.61 11.35
CA LEU A 162 -20.37 5.23 10.73
C LEU A 162 -21.35 4.11 10.34
N ARG A 163 -22.55 4.09 10.90
CA ARG A 163 -23.63 3.29 10.32
C ARG A 163 -23.89 3.85 8.92
N ALA A 164 -23.33 3.22 7.91
CA ALA A 164 -23.95 3.24 6.61
C ALA A 164 -25.38 2.74 6.86
N HIS A 165 -26.40 3.42 6.36
CA HIS A 165 -27.75 2.94 6.37
C HIS A 165 -27.73 1.53 5.81
N GLU A 166 -27.86 0.53 6.68
CA GLU A 166 -28.30 -0.77 6.25
C GLU A 166 -29.68 -0.52 5.67
N THR A 167 -29.80 -0.53 4.36
CA THR A 167 -31.08 -0.67 3.70
C THR A 167 -31.59 -2.02 4.13
N HIS A 168 -32.50 -2.04 5.11
CA HIS A 168 -33.29 -3.21 5.39
C HIS A 168 -34.10 -3.50 4.12
N GLU A 169 -33.64 -4.48 3.36
CA GLU A 169 -34.51 -5.12 2.37
C GLU A 169 -35.60 -5.85 3.16
N HIS A 170 -36.84 -5.43 2.93
CA HIS A 170 -38.05 -6.10 3.39
C HIS A 170 -38.34 -7.32 2.51
#